data_9f26e211d738d97b3bff439b2c80bda7
#
_entry.id   9f26e211d738d97b3bff439b2c80bda7
#
_cell.length_a   1.000
_cell.length_b   1.000
_cell.length_c   1.000
_cell.angle_alpha   90.00
_cell.angle_beta   90.00
_cell.angle_gamma   90.00
#
_symmetry.space_group_name_H-M   'P 1'
#
loop_
_entity.id
_entity.type
_entity.pdbx_description
1 polymer ?
#
loop_
_entity_poly.entity_id
_entity_poly.type
_entity_poly.pdbx_seq_one_letter_code
_entity_poly.pdbx_strand_id
1 'polypeptide(L)'
;MALLFAKNNSLSAITALPAAVSGGGLNLISTQTASSSASIDFTSGIDSTYKEYQFHFIDIHPSGDGTKFQFQTDTGTNTNYNQTITSSTFYAFHAESGSSSSLSYDGSYDQGQGTAFQDLIFYQGNGNDESCVGILSLFDPSNSTFVKNFFSRGVRYSANDQISDEYVAGYVNTTTAITRIRFKYESGNIDAGTFKLYGVV
;
A
#
# COMPACT_ATOMS: atom_id res chain seq x y z
N MET A 1 1.23 31.24 -32.37
CA MET A 1 2.42 31.41 -31.53
C MET A 1 3.30 30.17 -31.76
N ALA A 2 4.43 30.29 -32.45
CA ALA A 2 5.27 29.16 -32.80
C ALA A 2 6.10 28.79 -31.57
N LEU A 3 6.05 27.51 -31.13
CA LEU A 3 6.99 26.99 -30.14
C LEU A 3 8.38 26.90 -30.76
N LEU A 4 9.27 27.75 -30.33
CA LEU A 4 10.69 27.63 -30.63
C LEU A 4 11.27 26.53 -29.74
N PHE A 5 11.53 25.35 -30.32
CA PHE A 5 12.36 24.35 -29.66
C PHE A 5 13.79 24.86 -29.61
N ALA A 6 14.30 25.13 -28.42
CA ALA A 6 15.69 25.48 -28.22
C ALA A 6 16.60 24.34 -28.71
N LYS A 7 17.49 24.65 -29.64
CA LYS A 7 18.57 23.74 -30.05
C LYS A 7 19.57 23.59 -28.91
N ASN A 8 19.92 22.35 -28.58
CA ASN A 8 20.98 21.93 -27.66
C ASN A 8 20.72 22.10 -26.16
N ASN A 9 20.60 20.98 -25.48
CA ASN A 9 20.77 20.79 -24.00
C ASN A 9 20.04 21.75 -23.04
N SER A 10 19.06 22.51 -23.49
CA SER A 10 18.31 23.43 -22.63
C SER A 10 17.33 22.73 -21.68
N LEU A 11 17.19 21.40 -21.76
CA LEU A 11 16.37 20.64 -20.82
C LEU A 11 16.93 20.66 -19.39
N SER A 12 18.23 20.91 -19.22
CA SER A 12 18.84 21.04 -17.89
C SER A 12 18.42 22.30 -17.11
N ALA A 13 17.82 23.28 -17.80
CA ALA A 13 17.31 24.51 -17.17
C ALA A 13 15.80 24.47 -16.89
N ILE A 14 15.10 23.37 -17.23
CA ILE A 14 13.67 23.21 -16.92
C ILE A 14 13.58 22.72 -15.47
N THR A 15 13.31 23.64 -14.57
CA THR A 15 13.14 23.35 -13.13
C THR A 15 11.73 22.87 -12.78
N ALA A 16 10.75 23.05 -13.68
CA ALA A 16 9.40 22.50 -13.56
C ALA A 16 8.76 22.37 -14.94
N LEU A 17 8.09 21.25 -15.20
CA LEU A 17 7.20 21.11 -16.34
C LEU A 17 5.83 21.67 -16.00
N PRO A 18 5.14 22.39 -16.90
CA PRO A 18 3.73 22.72 -16.70
C PRO A 18 2.92 21.44 -16.44
N ALA A 19 1.93 21.52 -15.54
CA ALA A 19 1.08 20.38 -15.17
C ALA A 19 0.44 19.66 -16.39
N ALA A 20 0.22 20.39 -17.48
CA ALA A 20 -0.29 19.83 -18.75
C ALA A 20 0.76 19.00 -19.54
N VAL A 21 2.02 19.01 -19.15
CA VAL A 21 3.13 18.27 -19.77
C VAL A 21 3.65 17.17 -18.84
N SER A 22 3.26 17.16 -17.57
CA SER A 22 3.43 16.00 -16.70
C SER A 22 2.45 14.93 -17.23
N GLY A 23 2.89 14.17 -18.24
CA GLY A 23 2.10 13.08 -18.80
C GLY A 23 1.68 12.11 -17.70
N GLY A 24 0.44 11.65 -17.74
CA GLY A 24 -0.19 10.80 -16.74
C GLY A 24 0.76 9.76 -16.17
N GLY A 25 1.00 9.82 -14.89
CA GLY A 25 1.97 9.01 -14.20
C GLY A 25 1.84 9.12 -12.69
N LEU A 26 2.78 8.52 -12.00
CA LEU A 26 2.88 8.57 -10.56
C LEU A 26 3.69 9.80 -10.14
N ASN A 27 3.10 10.62 -9.30
CA ASN A 27 3.79 11.73 -8.64
C ASN A 27 4.21 11.31 -7.23
N LEU A 28 5.51 11.19 -6.98
CA LEU A 28 6.03 10.82 -5.66
C LEU A 28 5.76 11.95 -4.65
N ILE A 29 5.01 11.63 -3.60
CA ILE A 29 4.66 12.55 -2.52
C ILE A 29 5.62 12.36 -1.33
N SER A 30 5.86 11.12 -0.94
CA SER A 30 6.66 10.82 0.25
C SER A 30 7.34 9.45 0.15
N THR A 31 8.49 9.33 0.79
CA THR A 31 9.21 8.05 0.98
C THR A 31 9.55 7.89 2.45
N GLN A 32 9.31 6.70 2.99
CA GLN A 32 9.73 6.30 4.34
C GLN A 32 10.48 4.98 4.27
N THR A 33 11.52 4.85 5.08
CA THR A 33 12.31 3.61 5.21
C THR A 33 12.12 3.06 6.62
N ALA A 34 11.74 1.80 6.71
CA ALA A 34 11.64 1.10 7.98
C ALA A 34 13.03 0.67 8.46
N SER A 35 13.24 0.73 9.78
CA SER A 35 14.42 0.23 10.49
C SER A 35 13.98 -0.16 11.88
N SER A 36 13.62 -1.40 12.09
CA SER A 36 12.99 -1.94 13.31
C SER A 36 11.83 -1.07 13.81
N SER A 37 10.97 -0.66 12.85
CA SER A 37 9.86 0.27 13.09
C SER A 37 8.61 -0.47 13.53
N ALA A 38 7.95 -0.04 14.60
CA ALA A 38 6.69 -0.63 15.05
C ALA A 38 5.54 -0.37 14.06
N SER A 39 5.59 0.74 13.32
CA SER A 39 4.68 1.08 12.23
C SER A 39 5.32 2.08 11.27
N ILE A 40 4.74 2.21 10.09
CA ILE A 40 4.98 3.29 9.13
C ILE A 40 3.67 4.05 8.94
N ASP A 41 3.69 5.35 9.25
CA ASP A 41 2.52 6.21 9.25
C ASP A 41 2.67 7.31 8.22
N PHE A 42 1.74 7.40 7.26
CA PHE A 42 1.57 8.58 6.43
C PHE A 42 0.48 9.45 7.05
N THR A 43 0.88 10.58 7.62
CA THR A 43 0.01 11.51 8.35
C THR A 43 -0.24 12.82 7.61
N SER A 44 0.29 12.92 6.39
CA SER A 44 0.12 14.06 5.47
C SER A 44 0.25 13.60 4.02
N GLY A 45 -0.14 14.46 3.08
CA GLY A 45 -0.05 14.18 1.65
C GLY A 45 -1.22 13.36 1.09
N ILE A 46 -2.21 12.99 1.91
CA ILE A 46 -3.47 12.38 1.50
C ILE A 46 -4.55 13.44 1.63
N ASP A 47 -4.97 14.02 0.51
CA ASP A 47 -5.90 15.15 0.46
C ASP A 47 -6.77 15.11 -0.82
N SER A 48 -7.29 16.24 -1.26
CA SER A 48 -8.13 16.36 -2.46
C SER A 48 -7.37 16.54 -3.77
N THR A 49 -6.03 16.56 -3.73
CA THR A 49 -5.18 16.82 -4.91
C THR A 49 -5.30 15.71 -5.95
N TYR A 50 -5.34 14.46 -5.51
CA TYR A 50 -5.43 13.29 -6.39
C TYR A 50 -6.71 12.49 -6.11
N LYS A 51 -7.22 11.84 -7.15
CA LYS A 51 -8.37 10.93 -7.05
C LYS A 51 -7.97 9.50 -6.70
N GLU A 52 -6.70 9.16 -6.89
CA GLU A 52 -6.10 7.90 -6.50
C GLU A 52 -4.76 8.15 -5.84
N TYR A 53 -4.53 7.44 -4.75
CA TYR A 53 -3.25 7.39 -4.04
C TYR A 53 -2.75 5.96 -4.04
N GLN A 54 -1.46 5.77 -4.38
CA GLN A 54 -0.83 4.47 -4.35
C GLN A 54 0.27 4.42 -3.29
N PHE A 55 0.23 3.37 -2.49
CA PHE A 55 1.27 3.05 -1.51
C PHE A 55 2.04 1.85 -2.05
N HIS A 56 3.32 2.04 -2.34
CA HIS A 56 4.20 0.98 -2.83
C HIS A 56 5.05 0.46 -1.68
N PHE A 57 5.11 -0.85 -1.55
CA PHE A 57 5.91 -1.59 -0.58
C PHE A 57 7.04 -2.29 -1.30
N ILE A 58 8.28 -2.06 -0.86
CA ILE A 58 9.49 -2.57 -1.52
C ILE A 58 10.36 -3.22 -0.45
N ASP A 59 10.57 -4.52 -0.60
CA ASP A 59 11.41 -5.34 0.27
C ASP A 59 11.05 -5.21 1.75
N ILE A 60 9.74 -5.30 2.06
CA ILE A 60 9.26 -5.21 3.43
C ILE A 60 9.56 -6.52 4.16
N HIS A 61 10.31 -6.42 5.25
CA HIS A 61 10.78 -7.56 6.04
C HIS A 61 10.30 -7.45 7.49
N PRO A 62 9.68 -8.51 8.07
CA PRO A 62 9.26 -8.52 9.47
C PRO A 62 10.36 -9.00 10.42
N SER A 63 10.29 -8.59 11.67
CA SER A 63 11.11 -9.18 12.74
C SER A 63 10.59 -10.52 13.24
N GLY A 64 9.33 -10.84 12.99
CA GLY A 64 8.63 -12.06 13.41
C GLY A 64 8.33 -12.97 12.25
N ASP A 65 8.44 -14.28 12.47
CA ASP A 65 8.14 -15.29 11.47
C ASP A 65 6.63 -15.57 11.39
N GLY A 66 6.14 -15.88 10.17
CA GLY A 66 4.75 -16.24 9.93
C GLY A 66 3.73 -15.13 10.28
N THR A 67 4.14 -13.86 10.27
CA THR A 67 3.30 -12.71 10.65
C THR A 67 2.52 -12.13 9.48
N LYS A 68 1.58 -11.22 9.77
CA LYS A 68 0.72 -10.57 8.79
C LYS A 68 1.09 -9.10 8.65
N PHE A 69 1.25 -8.63 7.40
CA PHE A 69 1.39 -7.22 7.10
C PHE A 69 0.03 -6.60 6.89
N GLN A 70 -0.25 -5.49 7.56
CA GLN A 70 -1.58 -4.92 7.73
C GLN A 70 -1.60 -3.41 7.49
N PHE A 71 -2.79 -2.87 7.18
CA PHE A 71 -3.03 -1.44 7.20
C PHE A 71 -4.33 -1.07 7.93
N GLN A 72 -4.42 0.19 8.34
CA GLN A 72 -5.65 0.84 8.78
C GLN A 72 -5.56 2.34 8.50
N THR A 73 -6.71 2.98 8.35
CA THR A 73 -6.80 4.41 8.04
C THR A 73 -7.36 5.20 9.21
N ASP A 74 -7.21 6.53 9.14
CA ASP A 74 -7.87 7.43 10.07
C ASP A 74 -8.24 8.77 9.42
N THR A 75 -9.06 9.54 10.11
CA THR A 75 -9.65 10.80 9.65
C THR A 75 -9.17 11.98 10.48
N GLY A 76 -9.01 13.14 9.85
CA GLY A 76 -8.58 14.36 10.53
C GLY A 76 -7.23 14.21 11.23
N THR A 77 -7.20 14.47 12.53
CA THR A 77 -6.01 14.33 13.38
C THR A 77 -6.07 13.11 14.32
N ASN A 78 -7.07 12.24 14.15
CA ASN A 78 -7.21 11.04 14.95
C ASN A 78 -6.02 10.09 14.74
N THR A 79 -5.73 9.28 15.75
CA THR A 79 -4.64 8.30 15.75
C THR A 79 -5.07 6.93 16.25
N ASN A 80 -6.38 6.68 16.30
CA ASN A 80 -6.95 5.40 16.77
C ASN A 80 -6.81 4.30 15.72
N TYR A 81 -6.77 4.68 14.43
CA TYR A 81 -6.65 3.75 13.29
C TYR A 81 -7.65 2.58 13.40
N ASN A 82 -8.94 2.93 13.48
CA ASN A 82 -10.03 2.00 13.72
C ASN A 82 -11.26 2.26 12.83
N GLN A 83 -11.04 2.75 11.62
CA GLN A 83 -12.11 2.94 10.65
C GLN A 83 -12.74 1.60 10.29
N THR A 84 -14.06 1.57 10.11
CA THR A 84 -14.78 0.35 9.74
C THR A 84 -14.45 -0.07 8.31
N ILE A 85 -14.07 -1.34 8.11
CA ILE A 85 -13.70 -1.91 6.81
C ILE A 85 -14.60 -3.10 6.49
N THR A 86 -14.95 -3.23 5.21
CA THR A 86 -15.47 -4.47 4.61
C THR A 86 -14.58 -4.82 3.43
N SER A 87 -14.15 -6.07 3.37
CA SER A 87 -13.17 -6.53 2.39
C SER A 87 -13.44 -7.95 1.90
N SER A 88 -12.69 -8.35 0.89
CA SER A 88 -12.65 -9.70 0.31
C SER A 88 -11.21 -10.01 -0.05
N THR A 89 -10.78 -11.24 0.23
CA THR A 89 -9.39 -11.68 0.03
C THR A 89 -9.33 -13.00 -0.72
N PHE A 90 -8.46 -13.08 -1.72
CA PHE A 90 -8.07 -14.34 -2.36
C PHE A 90 -6.58 -14.33 -2.68
N TYR A 91 -5.99 -15.50 -2.82
CA TYR A 91 -4.57 -15.64 -3.10
C TYR A 91 -4.26 -16.87 -3.94
N ALA A 92 -3.14 -16.82 -4.63
CA ALA A 92 -2.55 -17.97 -5.30
C ALA A 92 -1.17 -18.24 -4.71
N PHE A 93 -0.86 -19.52 -4.42
CA PHE A 93 0.47 -19.89 -3.94
C PHE A 93 1.06 -21.07 -4.72
N HIS A 94 2.39 -21.16 -4.69
CA HIS A 94 3.14 -22.30 -5.22
C HIS A 94 4.33 -22.59 -4.29
N ALA A 95 4.46 -23.84 -3.86
CA ALA A 95 5.58 -24.28 -3.05
C ALA A 95 6.85 -24.42 -3.91
N GLU A 96 8.01 -24.01 -3.40
CA GLU A 96 9.30 -24.15 -4.09
C GLU A 96 9.63 -25.59 -4.45
N SER A 97 9.25 -26.54 -3.61
CA SER A 97 9.40 -27.97 -3.87
C SER A 97 8.58 -28.49 -5.04
N GLY A 98 7.65 -27.69 -5.58
CA GLY A 98 6.67 -28.11 -6.57
C GLY A 98 5.59 -29.05 -6.02
N SER A 99 5.56 -29.29 -4.69
CA SER A 99 4.66 -30.27 -4.06
C SER A 99 3.21 -29.82 -3.98
N SER A 100 2.95 -28.51 -3.99
CA SER A 100 1.61 -27.94 -3.85
C SER A 100 1.47 -26.57 -4.49
N SER A 101 0.26 -26.31 -5.02
CA SER A 101 -0.17 -25.01 -5.49
C SER A 101 -1.68 -24.90 -5.37
N SER A 102 -2.20 -23.70 -5.16
CA SER A 102 -3.65 -23.48 -5.08
C SER A 102 -4.00 -22.03 -5.40
N LEU A 103 -5.23 -21.81 -5.85
CA LEU A 103 -5.93 -20.53 -5.84
C LEU A 103 -7.08 -20.65 -4.84
N SER A 104 -7.12 -19.81 -3.83
CA SER A 104 -8.08 -19.91 -2.73
C SER A 104 -8.68 -18.55 -2.36
N TYR A 105 -9.96 -18.56 -2.04
CA TYR A 105 -10.59 -17.50 -1.23
C TYR A 105 -10.40 -17.87 0.25
N ASP A 106 -10.05 -16.89 1.08
CA ASP A 106 -9.88 -17.13 2.50
C ASP A 106 -10.51 -16.02 3.34
N GLY A 107 -11.69 -16.30 3.85
CA GLY A 107 -12.46 -15.38 4.68
C GLY A 107 -11.87 -15.10 6.06
N SER A 108 -10.78 -15.77 6.46
CA SER A 108 -10.10 -15.44 7.73
C SER A 108 -9.30 -14.15 7.65
N TYR A 109 -9.01 -13.67 6.43
CA TYR A 109 -8.30 -12.41 6.19
C TYR A 109 -9.21 -11.27 5.75
N ASP A 110 -10.52 -11.53 5.69
CA ASP A 110 -11.55 -10.54 5.35
C ASP A 110 -12.06 -9.80 6.60
N GLN A 111 -12.67 -8.67 6.35
CA GLN A 111 -13.46 -7.97 7.36
C GLN A 111 -14.90 -7.77 6.89
N GLY A 112 -15.86 -8.03 7.78
CA GLY A 112 -17.27 -7.70 7.61
C GLY A 112 -17.65 -6.59 8.58
N GLN A 113 -17.52 -5.31 8.21
CA GLN A 113 -17.72 -4.15 9.09
C GLN A 113 -16.83 -4.19 10.35
N GLY A 114 -15.60 -4.67 10.19
CA GLY A 114 -14.60 -4.73 11.26
C GLY A 114 -13.83 -3.43 11.42
N THR A 115 -13.25 -3.21 12.60
CA THR A 115 -12.39 -2.05 12.91
C THR A 115 -10.93 -2.45 13.17
N ALA A 116 -10.61 -3.71 13.03
CA ALA A 116 -9.25 -4.21 13.13
C ALA A 116 -8.39 -3.70 11.95
N PHE A 117 -7.09 -3.88 12.03
CA PHE A 117 -6.20 -3.69 10.88
C PHE A 117 -6.54 -4.73 9.80
N GLN A 118 -6.59 -4.30 8.56
CA GLN A 118 -6.84 -5.16 7.40
C GLN A 118 -5.55 -5.84 6.97
N ASP A 119 -5.58 -7.17 6.88
CA ASP A 119 -4.49 -7.97 6.37
C ASP A 119 -4.29 -7.69 4.87
N LEU A 120 -3.05 -7.41 4.46
CA LEU A 120 -2.63 -7.22 3.07
C LEU A 120 -1.76 -8.38 2.58
N ILE A 121 -0.87 -8.83 3.46
CA ILE A 121 0.05 -9.95 3.27
C ILE A 121 -0.06 -10.81 4.53
N PHE A 122 -0.21 -12.11 4.36
CA PHE A 122 -0.37 -13.02 5.49
C PHE A 122 0.66 -14.14 5.44
N TYR A 123 1.11 -14.57 6.61
CA TYR A 123 2.07 -15.66 6.77
C TYR A 123 3.45 -15.38 6.15
N GLN A 124 3.92 -14.13 6.25
CA GLN A 124 5.24 -13.75 5.76
C GLN A 124 6.34 -14.30 6.68
N GLY A 125 7.37 -14.87 6.08
CA GLY A 125 8.55 -15.32 6.81
C GLY A 125 9.54 -14.20 7.11
N ASN A 126 10.49 -14.49 8.01
CA ASN A 126 11.54 -13.59 8.46
C ASN A 126 12.98 -14.11 8.19
N GLY A 127 13.12 -15.10 7.31
CA GLY A 127 14.43 -15.51 6.81
C GLY A 127 15.15 -14.37 6.09
N ASN A 128 16.48 -14.39 6.04
CA ASN A 128 17.29 -13.27 5.54
C ASN A 128 17.00 -12.86 4.08
N ASP A 129 16.43 -13.74 3.29
CA ASP A 129 16.04 -13.56 1.89
C ASP A 129 14.52 -13.47 1.69
N GLU A 130 13.75 -13.55 2.76
CA GLU A 130 12.30 -13.49 2.73
C GLU A 130 11.82 -12.04 2.86
N SER A 131 11.11 -11.57 1.85
CA SER A 131 10.52 -10.24 1.85
C SER A 131 9.16 -10.23 1.16
N CYS A 132 8.44 -9.12 1.25
CA CYS A 132 7.28 -8.87 0.43
C CYS A 132 7.38 -7.56 -0.35
N VAL A 133 6.68 -7.53 -1.46
CA VAL A 133 6.47 -6.33 -2.28
C VAL A 133 4.98 -6.19 -2.58
N GLY A 134 4.51 -4.97 -2.85
CA GLY A 134 3.12 -4.79 -3.21
C GLY A 134 2.72 -3.34 -3.43
N ILE A 135 1.45 -3.18 -3.80
CA ILE A 135 0.81 -1.88 -4.03
C ILE A 135 -0.58 -1.92 -3.38
N LEU A 136 -0.90 -0.86 -2.64
CA LEU A 136 -2.26 -0.55 -2.20
C LEU A 136 -2.72 0.72 -2.92
N SER A 137 -3.83 0.65 -3.65
CA SER A 137 -4.54 1.82 -4.22
C SER A 137 -5.70 2.22 -3.34
N LEU A 138 -5.76 3.50 -2.96
CA LEU A 138 -6.85 4.12 -2.21
C LEU A 138 -7.50 5.20 -3.09
N PHE A 139 -8.82 5.08 -3.31
CA PHE A 139 -9.56 5.92 -4.25
C PHE A 139 -10.34 7.02 -3.54
N ASP A 140 -10.20 8.24 -4.07
CA ASP A 140 -10.92 9.46 -3.70
C ASP A 140 -11.06 9.64 -2.17
N PRO A 141 -9.94 9.60 -1.41
CA PRO A 141 -9.98 9.59 0.06
C PRO A 141 -10.65 10.82 0.65
N SER A 142 -10.67 11.94 -0.06
CA SER A 142 -11.30 13.19 0.38
C SER A 142 -12.78 13.29 0.04
N ASN A 143 -13.37 12.28 -0.62
CA ASN A 143 -14.79 12.30 -0.98
C ASN A 143 -15.67 12.36 0.28
N SER A 144 -16.64 13.25 0.31
CA SER A 144 -17.55 13.42 1.44
C SER A 144 -18.94 12.78 1.21
N THR A 145 -19.14 12.09 0.07
CA THR A 145 -20.40 11.47 -0.31
C THR A 145 -20.30 9.93 -0.28
N PHE A 146 -19.21 9.39 -0.81
CA PHE A 146 -19.04 7.95 -0.98
C PHE A 146 -18.04 7.38 0.04
N VAL A 147 -18.15 6.08 0.31
CA VAL A 147 -17.14 5.30 1.03
C VAL A 147 -15.83 5.26 0.24
N LYS A 148 -14.72 4.92 0.88
CA LYS A 148 -13.40 4.93 0.25
C LYS A 148 -13.01 3.53 -0.19
N ASN A 149 -13.12 3.27 -1.48
CA ASN A 149 -12.72 1.99 -2.05
C ASN A 149 -11.20 1.86 -2.06
N PHE A 150 -10.72 0.64 -1.90
CA PHE A 150 -9.31 0.29 -2.04
C PHE A 150 -9.16 -1.10 -2.67
N PHE A 151 -8.01 -1.34 -3.26
CA PHE A 151 -7.52 -2.69 -3.53
C PHE A 151 -6.01 -2.77 -3.35
N SER A 152 -5.52 -3.97 -3.07
CA SER A 152 -4.10 -4.26 -2.94
C SER A 152 -3.75 -5.53 -3.68
N ARG A 153 -2.56 -5.56 -4.24
CA ARG A 153 -1.89 -6.78 -4.68
C ARG A 153 -0.50 -6.81 -4.07
N GLY A 154 -0.18 -7.94 -3.45
CA GLY A 154 1.13 -8.16 -2.87
C GLY A 154 1.68 -9.53 -3.19
N VAL A 155 2.99 -9.62 -3.25
CA VAL A 155 3.72 -10.89 -3.43
C VAL A 155 4.68 -11.05 -2.28
N ARG A 156 4.70 -12.23 -1.68
CA ARG A 156 5.60 -12.57 -0.58
C ARG A 156 6.32 -13.89 -0.79
N TYR A 157 7.47 -14.00 -0.16
CA TYR A 157 8.06 -15.26 0.22
C TYR A 157 7.57 -15.62 1.63
N SER A 158 7.03 -16.81 1.80
CA SER A 158 6.40 -17.21 3.06
C SER A 158 7.31 -18.07 3.90
N ALA A 159 7.06 -18.10 5.22
CA ALA A 159 7.70 -18.97 6.18
C ALA A 159 7.63 -20.50 5.86
N ASN A 160 6.92 -20.89 4.82
CA ASN A 160 6.76 -22.28 4.37
C ASN A 160 7.44 -22.55 3.01
N ASP A 161 8.44 -21.78 2.62
CA ASP A 161 9.14 -21.88 1.33
C ASP A 161 8.16 -21.88 0.14
N GLN A 162 7.31 -20.84 0.09
CA GLN A 162 6.29 -20.65 -0.93
C GLN A 162 6.27 -19.23 -1.41
N ILE A 163 6.10 -19.02 -2.73
CA ILE A 163 5.58 -17.76 -3.24
C ILE A 163 4.08 -17.68 -3.00
N SER A 164 3.57 -16.51 -2.63
CA SER A 164 2.14 -16.21 -2.65
C SER A 164 1.88 -14.87 -3.30
N ASP A 165 0.85 -14.81 -4.15
CA ASP A 165 0.31 -13.62 -4.81
C ASP A 165 -1.06 -13.33 -4.20
N GLU A 166 -1.20 -12.23 -3.49
CA GLU A 166 -2.32 -11.93 -2.62
C GLU A 166 -3.10 -10.72 -3.12
N TYR A 167 -4.42 -10.87 -3.19
CA TYR A 167 -5.35 -9.86 -3.67
C TYR A 167 -6.35 -9.53 -2.57
N VAL A 168 -6.39 -8.26 -2.18
CA VAL A 168 -7.32 -7.73 -1.19
C VAL A 168 -8.06 -6.54 -1.79
N ALA A 169 -9.37 -6.53 -1.70
CA ALA A 169 -10.18 -5.40 -2.14
C ALA A 169 -11.29 -5.12 -1.13
N GLY A 170 -11.69 -3.85 -1.00
CA GLY A 170 -12.74 -3.50 -0.06
C GLY A 170 -13.02 -2.01 -0.05
N TYR A 171 -13.71 -1.59 1.01
CA TYR A 171 -13.95 -0.18 1.29
C TYR A 171 -13.84 0.14 2.77
N VAL A 172 -13.36 1.34 3.05
CA VAL A 172 -13.45 1.96 4.38
C VAL A 172 -14.82 2.64 4.47
N ASN A 173 -15.65 2.19 5.42
CA ASN A 173 -17.05 2.61 5.56
C ASN A 173 -17.16 3.96 6.28
N THR A 174 -16.67 5.01 5.65
CA THR A 174 -16.79 6.38 6.12
C THR A 174 -16.98 7.34 4.96
N THR A 175 -17.77 8.38 5.15
CA THR A 175 -17.87 9.53 4.24
C THR A 175 -16.95 10.69 4.66
N THR A 176 -16.34 10.60 5.85
CA THR A 176 -15.34 11.58 6.29
C THR A 176 -14.04 11.37 5.50
N ALA A 177 -13.34 12.46 5.18
CA ALA A 177 -12.07 12.38 4.47
C ALA A 177 -11.04 11.57 5.26
N ILE A 178 -10.42 10.58 4.60
CA ILE A 178 -9.25 9.89 5.12
C ILE A 178 -8.04 10.78 4.88
N THR A 179 -7.26 11.02 5.93
CA THR A 179 -6.07 11.87 5.91
C THR A 179 -4.82 11.16 6.41
N ARG A 180 -4.99 9.94 6.91
CA ARG A 180 -3.92 9.15 7.53
C ARG A 180 -4.06 7.67 7.18
N ILE A 181 -2.93 7.01 7.05
CA ILE A 181 -2.83 5.56 6.91
C ILE A 181 -1.64 5.05 7.71
N ARG A 182 -1.80 3.91 8.35
CA ARG A 182 -0.77 3.19 9.10
C ARG A 182 -0.57 1.81 8.52
N PHE A 183 0.69 1.43 8.38
CA PHE A 183 1.12 0.07 8.06
C PHE A 183 1.89 -0.51 9.23
N LYS A 184 1.65 -1.78 9.54
CA LYS A 184 2.38 -2.51 10.58
C LYS A 184 2.32 -4.01 10.33
N TYR A 185 3.10 -4.77 11.06
CA TYR A 185 2.84 -6.19 11.24
C TYR A 185 1.87 -6.46 12.40
N GLU A 186 1.15 -7.59 12.34
CA GLU A 186 0.27 -8.05 13.43
C GLU A 186 1.08 -8.23 14.72
N SER A 187 2.30 -8.78 14.59
CA SER A 187 3.26 -8.96 15.68
C SER A 187 4.68 -8.59 15.22
N GLY A 188 5.48 -8.09 16.14
CA GLY A 188 6.85 -7.65 15.86
C GLY A 188 6.92 -6.31 15.13
N ASN A 189 8.11 -5.99 14.62
CA ASN A 189 8.42 -4.75 13.93
C ASN A 189 8.57 -4.97 12.42
N ILE A 190 8.54 -3.88 11.68
CA ILE A 190 9.02 -3.83 10.29
C ILE A 190 10.53 -3.60 10.38
N ASP A 191 11.31 -4.66 10.17
CA ASP A 191 12.76 -4.59 10.33
C ASP A 191 13.43 -3.77 9.25
N ALA A 192 12.98 -3.95 8.01
CA ALA A 192 13.49 -3.25 6.84
C ALA A 192 12.39 -3.02 5.81
N GLY A 193 12.72 -2.19 4.83
CA GLY A 193 11.89 -1.96 3.65
C GLY A 193 11.62 -0.48 3.38
N THR A 194 11.12 -0.22 2.17
CA THR A 194 10.83 1.13 1.70
C THR A 194 9.35 1.26 1.35
N PHE A 195 8.74 2.31 1.86
CA PHE A 195 7.36 2.69 1.61
C PHE A 195 7.33 3.98 0.81
N LYS A 196 6.58 4.01 -0.28
CA LYS A 196 6.42 5.21 -1.09
C LYS A 196 4.95 5.54 -1.28
N LEU A 197 4.61 6.80 -1.08
CA LEU A 197 3.29 7.34 -1.37
C LEU A 197 3.34 8.12 -2.68
N TYR A 198 2.44 7.77 -3.60
CA TYR A 198 2.25 8.47 -4.87
C TYR A 198 0.82 8.97 -5.01
N GLY A 199 0.67 10.11 -5.69
CA GLY A 199 -0.59 10.53 -6.30
C GLY A 199 -0.61 10.14 -7.78
N VAL A 200 -1.74 9.63 -8.26
CA VAL A 200 -1.95 9.28 -9.67
C VAL A 200 -2.56 10.49 -10.39
N VAL A 201 -1.92 10.92 -11.48
CA VAL A 201 -2.30 12.10 -12.27
C VAL A 201 -3.13 11.71 -13.48
#